data_71ff4746bf5cf677eeff305e8f79ded3
#
_entry.id   71ff4746bf5cf677eeff305e8f79ded3
#
_cell.length_a   1.000
_cell.length_b   1.000
_cell.length_c   1.000
_cell.angle_alpha   90.00
_cell.angle_beta   90.00
_cell.angle_gamma   90.00
#
_symmetry.space_group_name_H-M   'P 1'
#
loop_
_entity.id
_entity.type
_entity.pdbx_description
1 polymer ?
#
loop_
_entity_poly.entity_id
_entity_poly.type
_entity_poly.pdbx_seq_one_letter_code
_entity_poly.pdbx_strand_id
1 'polypeptide(L)'
;TRQRLQALGAAGFAQWMLDQKQVLMTDTTLRDAHQSLLATRMRTADMLPIVPYVARQLPQLFSLECWGGATFDVALRFLKEDPWERLAQIRERAPNLLLQMLLRASNAVGYTNYADNVVRHFVQQAARGGIDLFRVFDSLNWVENMRVAIDAVLETGALCEGAICYSGDLLDRSRPKYDLAYYLRIAKALQQAGVHIIGIKDMAGICRPLAVAALVKAIKAET
;
A
#
# COMPACT_ATOMS: atom_id res chain seq x y z
N THR A 1 1.71 -5.10 15.76
CA THR A 1 2.71 -4.96 14.66
C THR A 1 3.45 -3.63 14.73
N ARG A 2 2.80 -2.49 15.05
CA ARG A 2 3.43 -1.16 15.08
C ARG A 2 4.60 -1.04 16.05
N GLN A 3 4.45 -1.50 17.28
CA GLN A 3 5.55 -1.48 18.27
C GLN A 3 6.79 -2.22 17.77
N ARG A 4 6.59 -3.31 17.03
CA ARG A 4 7.70 -4.05 16.42
C ARG A 4 8.41 -3.25 15.33
N LEU A 5 7.66 -2.56 14.47
CA LEU A 5 8.26 -1.64 13.48
C LEU A 5 9.08 -0.55 14.17
N GLN A 6 8.55 0.04 15.24
CA GLN A 6 9.25 1.08 16.00
C GLN A 6 10.54 0.56 16.66
N ALA A 7 10.53 -0.70 17.13
CA ALA A 7 11.70 -1.32 17.76
C ALA A 7 12.78 -1.74 16.76
N LEU A 8 12.38 -2.26 15.59
CA LEU A 8 13.31 -2.83 14.60
C LEU A 8 13.71 -1.86 13.49
N GLY A 9 12.96 -0.78 13.31
CA GLY A 9 13.04 0.05 12.11
C GLY A 9 12.52 -0.69 10.86
N ALA A 10 12.44 0.01 9.72
CA ALA A 10 11.84 -0.55 8.50
C ALA A 10 12.62 -1.76 7.96
N ALA A 11 13.96 -1.68 7.90
CA ALA A 11 14.78 -2.78 7.40
C ALA A 11 14.71 -4.03 8.30
N GLY A 12 14.81 -3.85 9.63
CA GLY A 12 14.68 -4.96 10.58
C GLY A 12 13.28 -5.56 10.58
N PHE A 13 12.26 -4.75 10.36
CA PHE A 13 10.89 -5.23 10.23
C PHE A 13 10.68 -6.01 8.93
N ALA A 14 11.29 -5.60 7.81
CA ALA A 14 11.28 -6.35 6.56
C ALA A 14 11.92 -7.73 6.73
N GLN A 15 13.06 -7.81 7.42
CA GLN A 15 13.69 -9.10 7.73
C GLN A 15 12.78 -9.96 8.61
N TRP A 16 12.16 -9.37 9.65
CA TRP A 16 11.19 -10.09 10.48
C TRP A 16 10.03 -10.66 9.65
N MET A 17 9.55 -9.94 8.62
CA MET A 17 8.50 -10.45 7.73
C MET A 17 8.95 -11.69 6.95
N LEU A 18 10.18 -11.70 6.44
CA LEU A 18 10.75 -12.85 5.72
C LEU A 18 10.84 -14.09 6.60
N ASP A 19 11.09 -13.92 7.89
CA ASP A 19 11.21 -15.01 8.85
C ASP A 19 9.86 -15.62 9.26
N GLN A 20 8.72 -15.01 8.88
CA GLN A 20 7.41 -15.51 9.24
C GLN A 20 7.04 -16.75 8.45
N LYS A 21 6.55 -17.77 9.18
CA LYS A 21 6.02 -19.02 8.58
C LYS A 21 4.54 -18.95 8.27
N GLN A 22 3.84 -18.00 8.86
CA GLN A 22 2.41 -17.78 8.67
C GLN A 22 2.16 -16.60 7.72
N VAL A 23 1.06 -16.67 6.99
CA VAL A 23 0.62 -15.55 6.14
C VAL A 23 0.20 -14.38 7.03
N LEU A 24 0.76 -13.21 6.76
CA LEU A 24 0.38 -11.96 7.40
C LEU A 24 -0.82 -11.36 6.67
N MET A 25 -1.83 -10.91 7.43
CA MET A 25 -3.11 -10.45 6.89
C MET A 25 -3.24 -8.93 7.01
N THR A 26 -3.62 -8.27 5.93
CA THR A 26 -4.02 -6.86 5.92
C THR A 26 -5.55 -6.77 5.83
N ASP A 27 -6.16 -5.95 6.68
CA ASP A 27 -7.56 -5.58 6.54
C ASP A 27 -7.68 -4.34 5.65
N THR A 28 -8.51 -4.42 4.61
CA THR A 28 -8.72 -3.33 3.63
C THR A 28 -10.10 -2.69 3.73
N THR A 29 -10.89 -3.05 4.74
CA THR A 29 -12.28 -2.61 4.91
C THR A 29 -12.39 -1.08 4.89
N LEU A 30 -11.46 -0.38 5.54
CA LEU A 30 -11.51 1.07 5.69
C LEU A 30 -10.92 1.84 4.50
N ARG A 31 -10.42 1.15 3.46
CA ARG A 31 -9.96 1.80 2.21
C ARG A 31 -10.46 1.10 0.97
N ASP A 32 -9.85 -0.02 0.56
CA ASP A 32 -10.10 -0.63 -0.75
C ASP A 32 -11.51 -1.24 -0.85
N ALA A 33 -11.95 -1.93 0.18
CA ALA A 33 -13.25 -2.58 0.16
C ALA A 33 -14.39 -1.57 -0.02
N HIS A 34 -14.43 -0.50 0.77
CA HIS A 34 -15.48 0.50 0.60
C HIS A 34 -15.27 1.40 -0.63
N GLN A 35 -14.01 1.56 -1.08
CA GLN A 35 -13.75 2.24 -2.35
C GLN A 35 -14.36 1.46 -3.53
N SER A 36 -14.23 0.15 -3.54
CA SER A 36 -14.70 -0.73 -4.61
C SER A 36 -16.20 -1.04 -4.53
N LEU A 37 -16.73 -1.19 -3.32
CA LEU A 37 -18.08 -1.70 -3.10
C LEU A 37 -19.11 -0.60 -2.76
N LEU A 38 -18.68 0.51 -2.15
CA LEU A 38 -19.55 1.57 -1.65
C LEU A 38 -19.23 2.94 -2.27
N ALA A 39 -18.64 2.97 -3.47
CA ALA A 39 -18.21 4.20 -4.14
C ALA A 39 -17.43 5.13 -3.21
N THR A 40 -16.64 4.58 -2.29
CA THR A 40 -15.86 5.30 -1.28
C THR A 40 -16.73 6.13 -0.30
N ARG A 41 -18.00 5.76 -0.07
CA ARG A 41 -18.95 6.58 0.70
C ARG A 41 -19.02 6.23 2.19
N MET A 42 -18.12 5.40 2.73
CA MET A 42 -18.05 5.17 4.17
C MET A 42 -17.57 6.43 4.89
N ARG A 43 -18.36 6.92 5.85
CA ARG A 43 -18.05 8.13 6.62
C ARG A 43 -17.11 7.82 7.77
N THR A 44 -16.40 8.82 8.25
CA THR A 44 -15.54 8.69 9.43
C THR A 44 -16.33 8.20 10.65
N ALA A 45 -17.54 8.72 10.86
CA ALA A 45 -18.43 8.31 11.93
C ALA A 45 -18.81 6.81 11.87
N ASP A 46 -18.82 6.20 10.68
CA ASP A 46 -19.11 4.78 10.50
C ASP A 46 -17.87 3.89 10.78
N MET A 47 -16.66 4.43 10.57
CA MET A 47 -15.39 3.73 10.79
C MET A 47 -14.98 3.70 12.27
N LEU A 48 -15.10 4.83 12.95
CA LEU A 48 -14.52 5.03 14.28
C LEU A 48 -15.04 4.07 15.37
N PRO A 49 -16.31 3.64 15.38
CA PRO A 49 -16.80 2.69 16.37
C PRO A 49 -16.15 1.30 16.26
N ILE A 50 -15.80 0.86 15.03
CA ILE A 50 -15.24 -0.49 14.81
C ILE A 50 -13.72 -0.55 14.98
N VAL A 51 -13.00 0.55 14.73
CA VAL A 51 -11.52 0.58 14.77
C VAL A 51 -10.95 0.09 16.10
N PRO A 52 -11.39 0.56 17.29
CA PRO A 52 -10.85 0.06 18.54
C PRO A 52 -11.20 -1.41 18.83
N TYR A 53 -12.33 -1.90 18.28
CA TYR A 53 -12.66 -3.32 18.36
C TYR A 53 -11.67 -4.16 17.53
N VAL A 54 -11.42 -3.78 16.28
CA VAL A 54 -10.43 -4.43 15.40
C VAL A 54 -9.05 -4.41 16.04
N ALA A 55 -8.61 -3.26 16.57
CA ALA A 55 -7.31 -3.12 17.20
C ALA A 55 -7.10 -4.03 18.44
N ARG A 56 -8.17 -4.30 19.19
CA ARG A 56 -8.14 -5.18 20.37
C ARG A 56 -8.33 -6.65 20.02
N GLN A 57 -9.24 -6.99 19.11
CA GLN A 57 -9.59 -8.37 18.82
C GLN A 57 -8.68 -9.02 17.77
N LEU A 58 -8.06 -8.20 16.90
CA LEU A 58 -7.19 -8.66 15.83
C LEU A 58 -5.79 -8.02 15.91
N PRO A 59 -5.12 -8.07 17.08
CA PRO A 59 -3.81 -7.43 17.27
C PRO A 59 -2.70 -8.05 16.41
N GLN A 60 -2.95 -9.23 15.85
CA GLN A 60 -2.06 -9.97 14.94
C GLN A 60 -2.15 -9.49 13.48
N LEU A 61 -3.12 -8.64 13.12
CA LEU A 61 -3.16 -8.06 11.78
C LEU A 61 -1.79 -7.43 11.43
N PHE A 62 -1.37 -7.68 10.20
CA PHE A 62 -0.18 -7.05 9.66
C PHE A 62 -0.38 -5.54 9.57
N SER A 63 -1.44 -5.12 8.89
CA SER A 63 -1.81 -3.71 8.75
C SER A 63 -3.31 -3.52 8.60
N LEU A 64 -3.76 -2.30 8.86
CA LEU A 64 -5.09 -1.78 8.57
C LEU A 64 -4.95 -0.74 7.46
N GLU A 65 -5.38 -1.08 6.25
CA GLU A 65 -5.39 -0.14 5.14
C GLU A 65 -6.61 0.78 5.27
N CYS A 66 -6.37 2.06 5.53
CA CYS A 66 -7.43 2.98 5.94
C CYS A 66 -7.40 4.35 5.24
N TRP A 67 -6.40 4.61 4.38
CA TRP A 67 -6.19 5.95 3.86
C TRP A 67 -5.58 5.96 2.45
N GLY A 68 -5.57 7.13 1.81
CA GLY A 68 -5.08 7.30 0.45
C GLY A 68 -6.08 6.86 -0.62
N GLY A 69 -5.60 6.65 -1.85
CA GLY A 69 -6.49 6.33 -2.97
C GLY A 69 -7.59 7.38 -3.15
N ALA A 70 -8.81 6.93 -3.41
CA ALA A 70 -9.96 7.82 -3.55
C ALA A 70 -10.56 8.26 -2.21
N THR A 71 -10.17 7.64 -1.08
CA THR A 71 -10.73 8.01 0.23
C THR A 71 -10.39 9.44 0.62
N PHE A 72 -9.24 9.96 0.20
CA PHE A 72 -8.84 11.34 0.47
C PHE A 72 -9.74 12.34 -0.28
N ASP A 73 -9.85 12.20 -1.59
CA ASP A 73 -10.65 13.09 -2.45
C ASP A 73 -12.14 13.03 -2.12
N VAL A 74 -12.67 11.81 -1.92
CA VAL A 74 -14.08 11.61 -1.62
C VAL A 74 -14.47 12.19 -0.25
N ALA A 75 -13.60 12.08 0.76
CA ALA A 75 -13.82 12.72 2.05
C ALA A 75 -14.04 14.22 1.88
N LEU A 76 -13.16 14.91 1.15
CA LEU A 76 -13.26 16.35 0.90
C LEU A 76 -14.46 16.72 0.04
N ARG A 77 -14.60 16.11 -1.16
CA ARG A 77 -15.53 16.54 -2.18
C ARG A 77 -16.96 16.13 -1.91
N PHE A 78 -17.17 14.92 -1.41
CA PHE A 78 -18.51 14.35 -1.30
C PHE A 78 -19.00 14.22 0.14
N LEU A 79 -18.14 13.81 1.07
CA LEU A 79 -18.53 13.60 2.46
C LEU A 79 -18.43 14.88 3.30
N LYS A 80 -17.69 15.88 2.82
CA LYS A 80 -17.41 17.13 3.54
C LYS A 80 -16.70 16.88 4.88
N GLU A 81 -15.78 15.91 4.85
CA GLU A 81 -14.96 15.52 5.99
C GLU A 81 -13.49 15.84 5.71
N ASP A 82 -12.73 16.18 6.76
CA ASP A 82 -11.28 16.33 6.68
C ASP A 82 -10.59 14.96 6.70
N PRO A 83 -9.87 14.56 5.62
CA PRO A 83 -9.18 13.29 5.58
C PRO A 83 -8.00 13.21 6.57
N TRP A 84 -7.39 14.33 6.94
CA TRP A 84 -6.31 14.35 7.92
C TRP A 84 -6.84 14.12 9.34
N GLU A 85 -7.96 14.74 9.68
CA GLU A 85 -8.65 14.49 10.94
C GLU A 85 -9.10 13.02 11.04
N ARG A 86 -9.64 12.47 9.95
CA ARG A 86 -9.96 11.03 9.86
C ARG A 86 -8.75 10.15 10.19
N LEU A 87 -7.59 10.45 9.58
CA LEU A 87 -6.36 9.70 9.85
C LEU A 87 -5.96 9.78 11.32
N ALA A 88 -5.96 10.98 11.89
CA ALA A 88 -5.61 11.21 13.29
C ALA A 88 -6.52 10.42 14.25
N GLN A 89 -7.83 10.46 14.01
CA GLN A 89 -8.82 9.75 14.82
C GLN A 89 -8.71 8.23 14.69
N ILE A 90 -8.39 7.69 13.49
CA ILE A 90 -8.12 6.25 13.31
C ILE A 90 -6.83 5.87 14.05
N ARG A 91 -5.77 6.69 13.93
CA ARG A 91 -4.49 6.42 14.62
C ARG A 91 -4.64 6.39 16.13
N GLU A 92 -5.41 7.31 16.70
CA GLU A 92 -5.70 7.33 18.14
C GLU A 92 -6.37 6.03 18.59
N ARG A 93 -7.29 5.48 17.80
CA ARG A 93 -8.08 4.30 18.13
C ARG A 93 -7.43 2.96 17.80
N ALA A 94 -6.42 2.97 16.93
CA ALA A 94 -5.62 1.77 16.57
C ALA A 94 -4.11 2.01 16.81
N PRO A 95 -3.66 2.28 18.04
CA PRO A 95 -2.26 2.64 18.30
C PRO A 95 -1.26 1.50 18.07
N ASN A 96 -1.73 0.25 18.09
CA ASN A 96 -0.95 -0.98 18.02
C ASN A 96 -0.82 -1.59 16.61
N LEU A 97 -1.68 -1.17 15.66
CA LEU A 97 -1.66 -1.67 14.29
C LEU A 97 -0.85 -0.75 13.37
N LEU A 98 -0.24 -1.33 12.33
CA LEU A 98 0.30 -0.53 11.22
C LEU A 98 -0.87 0.08 10.44
N LEU A 99 -0.86 1.39 10.25
CA LEU A 99 -1.78 2.04 9.31
C LEU A 99 -1.14 2.10 7.93
N GLN A 100 -1.92 1.67 6.94
CA GLN A 100 -1.48 1.58 5.56
C GLN A 100 -2.28 2.52 4.66
N MET A 101 -1.59 3.13 3.69
CA MET A 101 -2.21 3.93 2.65
C MET A 101 -1.82 3.50 1.24
N LEU A 102 -2.68 3.80 0.28
CA LEU A 102 -2.38 3.72 -1.14
C LEU A 102 -1.89 5.07 -1.66
N LEU A 103 -0.71 5.08 -2.31
CA LEU A 103 -0.07 6.27 -2.88
C LEU A 103 0.14 6.09 -4.39
N ARG A 104 -0.43 6.99 -5.20
CA ARG A 104 -0.38 6.92 -6.66
C ARG A 104 0.87 7.61 -7.21
N ALA A 105 2.06 7.11 -6.88
CA ALA A 105 3.32 7.66 -7.35
C ALA A 105 3.33 9.20 -7.31
N SER A 106 3.71 9.87 -8.40
CA SER A 106 3.73 11.33 -8.50
C SER A 106 2.35 12.01 -8.46
N ASN A 107 1.27 11.25 -8.61
CA ASN A 107 -0.09 11.77 -8.42
C ASN A 107 -0.51 11.83 -6.95
N ALA A 108 0.29 11.30 -6.03
CA ALA A 108 -0.02 11.19 -4.59
C ALA A 108 -1.44 10.63 -4.36
N VAL A 109 -2.39 11.45 -3.99
CA VAL A 109 -3.82 11.09 -3.85
C VAL A 109 -4.71 11.79 -4.89
N GLY A 110 -4.10 12.52 -5.83
CA GLY A 110 -4.78 13.24 -6.90
C GLY A 110 -4.89 12.46 -8.21
N TYR A 111 -5.15 13.18 -9.30
CA TYR A 111 -5.42 12.65 -10.64
C TYR A 111 -4.47 13.21 -11.72
N THR A 112 -3.56 14.09 -11.32
CA THR A 112 -2.50 14.66 -12.15
C THR A 112 -1.17 14.55 -11.41
N ASN A 113 -0.05 14.61 -12.12
CA ASN A 113 1.25 14.63 -11.49
C ASN A 113 1.45 15.94 -10.71
N TYR A 114 1.90 15.81 -9.48
CA TYR A 114 2.35 16.94 -8.66
C TYR A 114 3.85 17.13 -8.80
N ALA A 115 4.33 18.32 -8.49
CA ALA A 115 5.76 18.58 -8.39
C ALA A 115 6.39 17.75 -7.26
N ASP A 116 7.66 17.38 -7.43
CA ASP A 116 8.37 16.47 -6.52
C ASP A 116 8.35 16.93 -5.06
N ASN A 117 8.51 18.24 -4.82
CA ASN A 117 8.47 18.83 -3.49
C ASN A 117 7.08 18.69 -2.83
N VAL A 118 6.01 18.71 -3.62
CA VAL A 118 4.63 18.49 -3.11
C VAL A 118 4.45 17.04 -2.71
N VAL A 119 4.91 16.09 -3.54
CA VAL A 119 4.86 14.65 -3.23
C VAL A 119 5.65 14.36 -1.95
N ARG A 120 6.88 14.87 -1.84
CA ARG A 120 7.72 14.71 -0.64
C ARG A 120 7.05 15.27 0.60
N HIS A 121 6.53 16.49 0.52
CA HIS A 121 5.84 17.12 1.64
C HIS A 121 4.59 16.33 2.06
N PHE A 122 3.79 15.88 1.09
CA PHE A 122 2.61 15.07 1.36
C PHE A 122 2.96 13.77 2.09
N VAL A 123 3.98 13.04 1.63
CA VAL A 123 4.44 11.80 2.26
C VAL A 123 4.93 12.04 3.69
N GLN A 124 5.72 13.10 3.90
CA GLN A 124 6.19 13.49 5.23
C GLN A 124 5.03 13.79 6.19
N GLN A 125 4.00 14.53 5.72
CA GLN A 125 2.84 14.83 6.54
C GLN A 125 1.99 13.58 6.83
N ALA A 126 1.83 12.69 5.85
CA ALA A 126 1.12 11.42 6.05
C ALA A 126 1.82 10.52 7.08
N ALA A 127 3.15 10.41 7.02
CA ALA A 127 3.93 9.67 8.00
C ALA A 127 3.80 10.28 9.41
N ARG A 128 3.90 11.61 9.54
CA ARG A 128 3.68 12.32 10.81
C ARG A 128 2.25 12.15 11.34
N GLY A 129 1.27 12.08 10.44
CA GLY A 129 -0.14 11.82 10.77
C GLY A 129 -0.41 10.38 11.22
N GLY A 130 0.57 9.48 11.07
CA GLY A 130 0.51 8.12 11.59
C GLY A 130 0.44 7.00 10.56
N ILE A 131 0.70 7.27 9.29
CA ILE A 131 0.88 6.20 8.29
C ILE A 131 2.23 5.53 8.53
N ASP A 132 2.21 4.21 8.68
CA ASP A 132 3.39 3.37 8.91
C ASP A 132 3.83 2.62 7.64
N LEU A 133 2.91 2.40 6.69
CA LEU A 133 3.14 1.64 5.46
C LEU A 133 2.53 2.35 4.25
N PHE A 134 3.35 2.64 3.26
CA PHE A 134 2.93 3.26 2.00
C PHE A 134 2.98 2.23 0.88
N ARG A 135 1.84 1.91 0.27
CA ARG A 135 1.76 1.15 -0.97
C ARG A 135 1.86 2.11 -2.15
N VAL A 136 3.05 2.21 -2.72
CA VAL A 136 3.33 3.05 -3.90
C VAL A 136 3.07 2.23 -5.15
N PHE A 137 2.32 2.79 -6.10
CA PHE A 137 2.10 2.17 -7.41
C PHE A 137 1.99 3.21 -8.52
N ASP A 138 2.29 2.76 -9.72
CA ASP A 138 1.96 3.43 -10.97
C ASP A 138 1.09 2.50 -11.82
N SER A 139 -0.01 3.00 -12.39
CA SER A 139 -0.97 2.16 -13.13
C SER A 139 -0.41 1.57 -14.42
N LEU A 140 0.67 2.14 -14.93
CA LEU A 140 1.40 1.67 -16.12
C LEU A 140 2.67 0.90 -15.76
N ASN A 141 2.91 0.65 -14.45
CA ASN A 141 4.15 0.05 -13.95
C ASN A 141 5.43 0.84 -14.33
N TRP A 142 5.30 2.17 -14.42
CA TRP A 142 6.43 3.03 -14.72
C TRP A 142 7.21 3.36 -13.44
N VAL A 143 8.26 2.58 -13.20
CA VAL A 143 9.04 2.64 -11.95
C VAL A 143 9.72 4.00 -11.76
N GLU A 144 10.17 4.64 -12.85
CA GLU A 144 10.78 5.98 -12.78
C GLU A 144 9.81 7.01 -12.22
N ASN A 145 8.51 6.93 -12.55
CA ASN A 145 7.48 7.79 -11.99
C ASN A 145 7.20 7.50 -10.50
N MET A 146 7.56 6.32 -10.02
CA MET A 146 7.42 5.94 -8.60
C MET A 146 8.58 6.43 -7.73
N ARG A 147 9.75 6.78 -8.32
CA ARG A 147 10.99 7.05 -7.58
C ARG A 147 10.85 8.12 -6.52
N VAL A 148 10.30 9.29 -6.87
CA VAL A 148 10.15 10.40 -5.93
C VAL A 148 9.31 10.01 -4.71
N ALA A 149 8.22 9.26 -4.94
CA ALA A 149 7.36 8.78 -3.86
C ALA A 149 8.07 7.72 -3.00
N ILE A 150 8.79 6.77 -3.63
CA ILE A 150 9.59 5.75 -2.91
C ILE A 150 10.65 6.42 -2.05
N ASP A 151 11.47 7.30 -2.63
CA ASP A 151 12.51 8.01 -1.91
C ASP A 151 11.94 8.81 -0.72
N ALA A 152 10.83 9.52 -0.94
CA ALA A 152 10.16 10.28 0.11
C ALA A 152 9.69 9.38 1.27
N VAL A 153 9.16 8.18 0.98
CA VAL A 153 8.76 7.22 2.01
C VAL A 153 9.97 6.71 2.78
N LEU A 154 11.03 6.32 2.08
CA LEU A 154 12.27 5.81 2.70
C LEU A 154 12.88 6.86 3.64
N GLU A 155 12.88 8.14 3.25
CA GLU A 155 13.36 9.26 4.07
C GLU A 155 12.57 9.42 5.39
N THR A 156 11.31 8.99 5.45
CA THR A 156 10.52 9.05 6.69
C THR A 156 10.80 7.91 7.67
N GLY A 157 11.48 6.86 7.23
CA GLY A 157 11.66 5.63 8.00
C GLY A 157 10.43 4.71 8.05
N ALA A 158 9.37 5.04 7.32
CA ALA A 158 8.19 4.19 7.17
C ALA A 158 8.46 3.00 6.23
N LEU A 159 7.58 2.00 6.27
CA LEU A 159 7.64 0.88 5.32
C LEU A 159 7.17 1.33 3.93
N CYS A 160 7.96 0.98 2.92
CA CYS A 160 7.64 1.20 1.51
C CYS A 160 7.30 -0.13 0.84
N GLU A 161 6.09 -0.25 0.32
CA GLU A 161 5.67 -1.32 -0.58
C GLU A 161 5.61 -0.77 -2.01
N GLY A 162 6.41 -1.34 -2.91
CA GLY A 162 6.31 -1.09 -4.35
C GLY A 162 5.37 -2.10 -4.97
N ALA A 163 4.24 -1.64 -5.52
CA ALA A 163 3.21 -2.54 -6.05
C ALA A 163 3.27 -2.63 -7.57
N ILE A 164 3.28 -3.86 -8.07
CA ILE A 164 3.25 -4.21 -9.49
C ILE A 164 1.79 -4.41 -9.90
N CYS A 165 1.29 -3.62 -10.85
CA CYS A 165 -0.04 -3.80 -11.42
C CYS A 165 -0.05 -5.01 -12.34
N TYR A 166 -0.85 -6.03 -11.98
CA TYR A 166 -1.05 -7.21 -12.79
C TYR A 166 -2.01 -6.90 -13.95
N SER A 167 -1.57 -7.08 -15.18
CA SER A 167 -2.26 -6.55 -16.37
C SER A 167 -2.50 -7.59 -17.47
N GLY A 168 -2.36 -8.86 -17.21
CA GLY A 168 -2.60 -9.90 -18.20
C GLY A 168 -2.31 -11.28 -17.69
N ASP A 169 -2.76 -12.30 -18.38
CA ASP A 169 -2.49 -13.69 -18.03
C ASP A 169 -1.05 -14.05 -18.43
N LEU A 170 -0.15 -14.09 -17.47
CA LEU A 170 1.26 -14.45 -17.70
C LEU A 170 1.46 -15.88 -18.20
N LEU A 171 0.44 -16.73 -18.12
CA LEU A 171 0.47 -18.10 -18.65
C LEU A 171 0.03 -18.19 -20.11
N ASP A 172 -0.57 -17.12 -20.65
CA ASP A 172 -0.97 -17.04 -22.04
C ASP A 172 0.22 -16.65 -22.94
N ARG A 173 0.85 -17.64 -23.55
CA ARG A 173 2.01 -17.44 -24.42
C ARG A 173 1.69 -16.67 -25.73
N SER A 174 0.41 -16.51 -26.08
CA SER A 174 0.00 -15.71 -27.23
C SER A 174 0.08 -14.21 -26.97
N ARG A 175 0.24 -13.80 -25.69
CA ARG A 175 0.30 -12.41 -25.24
C ARG A 175 1.63 -12.08 -24.56
N PRO A 176 2.73 -11.91 -25.33
CA PRO A 176 4.08 -11.81 -24.77
C PRO A 176 4.35 -10.50 -24.00
N LYS A 177 3.47 -9.48 -24.11
CA LYS A 177 3.70 -8.16 -23.49
C LYS A 177 3.81 -8.23 -21.99
N TYR A 178 2.96 -9.04 -21.32
CA TYR A 178 2.87 -9.15 -19.86
C TYR A 178 3.28 -10.55 -19.41
N ASP A 179 4.42 -11.02 -19.90
CA ASP A 179 5.01 -12.31 -19.57
C ASP A 179 5.69 -12.28 -18.20
N LEU A 180 6.18 -13.41 -17.75
CA LEU A 180 6.89 -13.53 -16.48
C LEU A 180 8.13 -12.64 -16.42
N ALA A 181 8.87 -12.53 -17.52
CA ALA A 181 10.08 -11.71 -17.62
C ALA A 181 9.76 -10.21 -17.44
N TYR A 182 8.62 -9.74 -17.94
CA TYR A 182 8.12 -8.38 -17.73
C TYR A 182 7.97 -8.10 -16.23
N TYR A 183 7.28 -8.96 -15.48
CA TYR A 183 7.04 -8.75 -14.05
C TYR A 183 8.33 -8.85 -13.23
N LEU A 184 9.23 -9.75 -13.59
CA LEU A 184 10.52 -9.89 -12.89
C LEU A 184 11.41 -8.66 -13.09
N ARG A 185 11.42 -8.04 -14.28
CA ARG A 185 12.14 -6.77 -14.50
C ARG A 185 11.64 -5.67 -13.59
N ILE A 186 10.31 -5.55 -13.43
CA ILE A 186 9.72 -4.54 -12.53
C ILE A 186 10.06 -4.86 -11.08
N ALA A 187 9.95 -6.12 -10.66
CA ALA A 187 10.28 -6.53 -9.30
C ALA A 187 11.74 -6.19 -8.94
N LYS A 188 12.70 -6.47 -9.84
CA LYS A 188 14.10 -6.11 -9.67
C LYS A 188 14.32 -4.59 -9.62
N ALA A 189 13.62 -3.84 -10.46
CA ALA A 189 13.71 -2.37 -10.45
C ALA A 189 13.16 -1.77 -9.15
N LEU A 190 12.08 -2.33 -8.59
CA LEU A 190 11.54 -1.94 -7.29
C LEU A 190 12.49 -2.31 -6.15
N GLN A 191 13.08 -3.51 -6.18
CA GLN A 191 14.09 -3.92 -5.21
C GLN A 191 15.29 -2.96 -5.23
N GLN A 192 15.80 -2.62 -6.43
CA GLN A 192 16.89 -1.65 -6.61
C GLN A 192 16.51 -0.23 -6.15
N ALA A 193 15.21 0.10 -6.20
CA ALA A 193 14.69 1.35 -5.65
C ALA A 193 14.66 1.36 -4.11
N GLY A 194 14.93 0.23 -3.45
CA GLY A 194 15.01 0.13 -2.00
C GLY A 194 13.67 -0.11 -1.30
N VAL A 195 12.63 -0.57 -2.01
CA VAL A 195 11.36 -0.91 -1.36
C VAL A 195 11.53 -2.08 -0.40
N HIS A 196 10.81 -2.06 0.72
CA HIS A 196 10.84 -3.11 1.74
C HIS A 196 9.96 -4.30 1.39
N ILE A 197 8.93 -4.06 0.56
CA ILE A 197 7.91 -5.05 0.19
C ILE A 197 7.63 -4.92 -1.30
N ILE A 198 7.55 -6.03 -2.01
CA ILE A 198 7.03 -6.08 -3.38
C ILE A 198 5.61 -6.60 -3.34
N GLY A 199 4.66 -5.77 -3.76
CA GLY A 199 3.24 -6.12 -3.83
C GLY A 199 2.82 -6.53 -5.25
N ILE A 200 1.95 -7.54 -5.35
CA ILE A 200 1.22 -7.85 -6.60
C ILE A 200 -0.17 -7.24 -6.47
N LYS A 201 -0.47 -6.25 -7.31
CA LYS A 201 -1.75 -5.52 -7.31
C LYS A 201 -2.60 -6.01 -8.48
N ASP A 202 -3.51 -6.93 -8.19
CA ASP A 202 -4.49 -7.43 -9.16
C ASP A 202 -5.74 -6.54 -9.19
N MET A 203 -5.63 -5.38 -9.83
CA MET A 203 -6.68 -4.37 -9.88
C MET A 203 -7.97 -4.84 -10.57
N ALA A 204 -7.85 -5.77 -11.51
CA ALA A 204 -8.97 -6.22 -12.33
C ALA A 204 -9.50 -7.61 -11.93
N GLY A 205 -8.89 -8.27 -10.94
CA GLY A 205 -9.26 -9.61 -10.50
C GLY A 205 -9.01 -10.69 -11.57
N ILE A 206 -7.97 -10.53 -12.37
CA ILE A 206 -7.66 -11.43 -13.50
C ILE A 206 -6.51 -12.39 -13.22
N CYS A 207 -5.84 -12.26 -12.08
CA CYS A 207 -4.72 -13.12 -11.72
C CYS A 207 -5.23 -14.50 -11.25
N ARG A 208 -5.10 -15.48 -12.11
CA ARG A 208 -5.53 -16.86 -11.83
C ARG A 208 -4.63 -17.51 -10.75
N PRO A 209 -5.14 -18.48 -9.96
CA PRO A 209 -4.37 -19.11 -8.89
C PRO A 209 -3.03 -19.70 -9.34
N LEU A 210 -2.96 -20.37 -10.49
CA LEU A 210 -1.71 -20.90 -11.03
C LEU A 210 -0.76 -19.81 -11.49
N ALA A 211 -1.30 -18.71 -12.03
CA ALA A 211 -0.50 -17.56 -12.47
C ALA A 211 0.13 -16.85 -11.25
N VAL A 212 -0.64 -16.61 -10.17
CA VAL A 212 -0.10 -15.99 -8.97
C VAL A 212 0.94 -16.88 -8.29
N ALA A 213 0.71 -18.20 -8.25
CA ALA A 213 1.68 -19.14 -7.69
C ALA A 213 3.01 -19.10 -8.45
N ALA A 214 2.96 -19.11 -9.79
CA ALA A 214 4.15 -19.00 -10.63
C ALA A 214 4.88 -17.67 -10.44
N LEU A 215 4.13 -16.56 -10.42
CA LEU A 215 4.69 -15.22 -10.25
C LEU A 215 5.35 -15.03 -8.89
N VAL A 216 4.67 -15.41 -7.80
CA VAL A 216 5.23 -15.32 -6.44
C VAL A 216 6.48 -16.15 -6.29
N LYS A 217 6.47 -17.42 -6.79
CA LYS A 217 7.63 -18.28 -6.77
C LYS A 217 8.82 -17.67 -7.49
N ALA A 218 8.59 -17.11 -8.68
CA ALA A 218 9.65 -16.52 -9.48
C ALA A 218 10.20 -15.22 -8.84
N ILE A 219 9.34 -14.33 -8.34
CA ILE A 219 9.79 -13.11 -7.64
C ILE A 219 10.64 -13.50 -6.41
N LYS A 220 10.17 -14.44 -5.58
CA LYS A 220 10.93 -14.89 -4.38
C LYS A 220 12.25 -15.54 -4.71
N ALA A 221 12.46 -16.06 -5.91
CA ALA A 221 13.72 -16.64 -6.35
C ALA A 221 14.71 -15.60 -6.89
N GLU A 222 14.23 -14.45 -7.32
CA GLU A 222 15.00 -13.45 -8.05
C GLU A 222 15.26 -12.15 -7.25
N THR A 223 14.52 -11.97 -6.15
CA THR A 223 14.62 -10.81 -5.25
C THR A 223 14.73 -11.26 -3.80
#